data_89ead230404c9e3ebbaae3b4e1bc1db4
#
_entry.id   89ead230404c9e3ebbaae3b4e1bc1db4
#
_cell.length_a   1.000
_cell.length_b   1.000
_cell.length_c   1.000
_cell.angle_alpha   90.00
_cell.angle_beta   90.00
_cell.angle_gamma   90.00
#
_symmetry.space_group_name_H-M   'P 1'
#
loop_
_entity.id
_entity.type
_entity.pdbx_description
1 polymer ?
#
loop_
_entity_poly.entity_id
_entity_poly.type
_entity_poly.pdbx_seq_one_letter_code
_entity_poly.pdbx_strand_id
1 'polypeptide(L)'
;MTLIEFFDSASIENVIGALLCEPDHVILIGDKGKQMKKGIAVYQQLMHARGIQTRFHYLVVNKNNLQDIVTSLSHIVENHENCVFDLTGGEDLCLVATGVVMQRYQGQVQCHRFNLQNGVVYDCDADGQICRLKPMEISVEENILIYGGEVVEDEQKGLYTYPWEFDEEFVRDVRAMWSLCRENARLWNAQIGMFGIIAENGSFGDSLSVSVVRDEVAALLARKNIHFVCIPSLLHDLEKCGLIYDLTITGEGMSFTFKNQNVKRCLTVAGQVLELMIASRMLDLTDAKGQKIYNDVRVGVVVDWDAFDEDNAVRTINEIDIVAMRGVRPIFISCKNGNFDANETYKLNAVSERFGAKYAKKVLVTTELDKLGDKAEYLRSRMDDMKIRLLEDVDTMDDNELDRVLRSLWSN
;
A
#
# COMPACT_ATOMS: atom_id res chain seq x y z
N MET A 1 -22.04 -25.25 3.02
CA MET A 1 -21.35 -24.92 4.30
C MET A 1 -21.76 -23.52 4.72
N THR A 2 -22.03 -23.33 6.02
CA THR A 2 -22.32 -22.00 6.60
C THR A 2 -21.18 -21.58 7.52
N LEU A 3 -20.50 -20.49 7.16
CA LEU A 3 -19.42 -19.91 7.94
C LEU A 3 -20.01 -18.85 8.91
N ILE A 4 -19.65 -18.94 10.16
CA ILE A 4 -20.07 -18.00 11.22
C ILE A 4 -18.84 -17.20 11.64
N GLU A 5 -18.84 -15.90 11.32
CA GLU A 5 -17.75 -14.98 11.58
C GLU A 5 -18.16 -13.92 12.60
N PHE A 6 -17.23 -13.49 13.41
CA PHE A 6 -17.45 -12.42 14.39
C PHE A 6 -16.87 -11.11 13.86
N PHE A 7 -17.71 -10.07 13.82
CA PHE A 7 -17.32 -8.77 13.33
C PHE A 7 -16.19 -8.16 14.17
N ASP A 8 -15.10 -7.83 13.49
CA ASP A 8 -13.93 -7.17 14.07
C ASP A 8 -13.67 -5.81 13.38
N SER A 9 -12.94 -4.94 14.06
CA SER A 9 -12.52 -3.64 13.53
C SER A 9 -11.47 -3.76 12.41
N ALA A 10 -10.69 -4.85 12.40
CA ALA A 10 -9.77 -5.17 11.32
C ALA A 10 -10.54 -5.89 10.20
N SER A 11 -10.96 -5.15 9.19
CA SER A 11 -11.88 -5.62 8.12
C SER A 11 -11.43 -6.93 7.45
N ILE A 12 -10.12 -7.19 7.36
CA ILE A 12 -9.60 -8.45 6.80
C ILE A 12 -10.06 -9.68 7.60
N GLU A 13 -10.21 -9.57 8.92
CA GLU A 13 -10.67 -10.66 9.78
C GLU A 13 -12.13 -11.04 9.52
N ASN A 14 -12.92 -10.13 8.92
CA ASN A 14 -14.34 -10.35 8.61
C ASN A 14 -14.58 -11.04 7.27
N VAL A 15 -13.54 -11.29 6.47
CA VAL A 15 -13.69 -11.79 5.11
C VAL A 15 -12.67 -12.87 4.74
N ILE A 16 -11.60 -13.00 5.51
CA ILE A 16 -10.51 -13.95 5.17
C ILE A 16 -11.00 -15.41 5.22
N GLY A 17 -11.83 -15.76 6.19
CA GLY A 17 -12.43 -17.09 6.29
C GLY A 17 -13.30 -17.40 5.06
N ALA A 18 -14.11 -16.43 4.62
CA ALA A 18 -14.93 -16.56 3.42
C ALA A 18 -14.10 -16.73 2.14
N LEU A 19 -12.99 -15.98 2.00
CA LEU A 19 -12.07 -16.10 0.87
C LEU A 19 -11.35 -17.46 0.82
N LEU A 20 -11.08 -18.05 1.99
CA LEU A 20 -10.37 -19.32 2.09
C LEU A 20 -11.29 -20.53 1.87
N CYS A 21 -12.49 -20.46 2.44
CA CYS A 21 -13.39 -21.61 2.51
C CYS A 21 -14.46 -21.61 1.41
N GLU A 22 -14.68 -20.48 0.72
CA GLU A 22 -15.70 -20.28 -0.31
C GLU A 22 -17.08 -20.86 0.11
N PRO A 23 -17.64 -20.47 1.29
CA PRO A 23 -18.85 -21.03 1.83
C PRO A 23 -20.08 -20.57 1.02
N ASP A 24 -21.20 -21.36 1.08
CA ASP A 24 -22.47 -20.94 0.50
C ASP A 24 -23.05 -19.71 1.21
N HIS A 25 -22.87 -19.67 2.55
CA HIS A 25 -23.38 -18.62 3.41
C HIS A 25 -22.32 -18.17 4.42
N VAL A 26 -22.22 -16.86 4.64
CA VAL A 26 -21.51 -16.25 5.76
C VAL A 26 -22.52 -15.53 6.65
N ILE A 27 -22.47 -15.76 7.94
CA ILE A 27 -23.27 -15.04 8.94
C ILE A 27 -22.32 -14.24 9.81
N LEU A 28 -22.29 -12.92 9.61
CA LEU A 28 -21.45 -12.00 10.36
C LEU A 28 -22.18 -11.55 11.62
N ILE A 29 -21.57 -11.77 12.79
CA ILE A 29 -22.18 -11.52 14.11
C ILE A 29 -21.46 -10.38 14.82
N GLY A 30 -22.20 -9.40 15.32
CA GLY A 30 -21.64 -8.28 16.06
C GLY A 30 -22.71 -7.32 16.58
N ASP A 31 -22.30 -6.24 17.22
CA ASP A 31 -23.20 -5.19 17.75
C ASP A 31 -23.39 -3.98 16.83
N LYS A 32 -22.58 -3.88 15.77
CA LYS A 32 -22.52 -2.70 14.89
C LYS A 32 -23.24 -2.91 13.56
N GLY A 33 -24.54 -3.11 13.59
CA GLY A 33 -25.35 -3.47 12.41
C GLY A 33 -25.15 -2.56 11.19
N LYS A 34 -25.03 -1.23 11.35
CA LYS A 34 -24.78 -0.29 10.22
C LYS A 34 -23.39 -0.56 9.59
N GLN A 35 -22.36 -0.82 10.39
CA GLN A 35 -21.02 -1.09 9.90
C GLN A 35 -20.93 -2.47 9.23
N MET A 36 -21.53 -3.51 9.84
CA MET A 36 -21.64 -4.83 9.23
C MET A 36 -22.32 -4.78 7.86
N LYS A 37 -23.43 -4.04 7.74
CA LYS A 37 -24.15 -3.87 6.48
C LYS A 37 -23.27 -3.20 5.41
N LYS A 38 -22.54 -2.14 5.76
CA LYS A 38 -21.58 -1.49 4.84
C LYS A 38 -20.46 -2.45 4.43
N GLY A 39 -19.85 -3.17 5.39
CA GLY A 39 -18.78 -4.14 5.12
C GLY A 39 -19.24 -5.27 4.20
N ILE A 40 -20.43 -5.81 4.42
CA ILE A 40 -21.01 -6.89 3.58
C ILE A 40 -21.10 -6.47 2.11
N ALA A 41 -21.50 -5.23 1.81
CA ALA A 41 -21.57 -4.75 0.44
C ALA A 41 -20.19 -4.81 -0.25
N VAL A 42 -19.15 -4.41 0.46
CA VAL A 42 -17.74 -4.48 0.01
C VAL A 42 -17.28 -5.93 -0.15
N TYR A 43 -17.56 -6.79 0.84
CA TYR A 43 -17.13 -8.19 0.80
C TYR A 43 -17.83 -8.96 -0.33
N GLN A 44 -19.10 -8.69 -0.60
CA GLN A 44 -19.82 -9.26 -1.74
C GLN A 44 -19.22 -8.84 -3.08
N GLN A 45 -18.83 -7.56 -3.22
CA GLN A 45 -18.13 -7.08 -4.42
C GLN A 45 -16.80 -7.81 -4.63
N LEU A 46 -15.99 -7.97 -3.57
CA LEU A 46 -14.73 -8.70 -3.61
C LEU A 46 -14.93 -10.16 -4.01
N MET A 47 -15.89 -10.85 -3.39
CA MET A 47 -16.19 -12.26 -3.70
C MET A 47 -16.64 -12.42 -5.16
N HIS A 48 -17.51 -11.52 -5.63
CA HIS A 48 -17.97 -11.51 -7.02
C HIS A 48 -16.81 -11.28 -7.99
N ALA A 49 -15.90 -10.35 -7.71
CA ALA A 49 -14.71 -10.09 -8.54
C ALA A 49 -13.79 -11.33 -8.65
N ARG A 50 -13.76 -12.15 -7.61
CA ARG A 50 -13.03 -13.45 -7.60
C ARG A 50 -13.83 -14.62 -8.15
N GLY A 51 -15.06 -14.41 -8.62
CA GLY A 51 -15.94 -15.47 -9.13
C GLY A 51 -16.52 -16.38 -8.03
N ILE A 52 -16.41 -15.99 -6.77
CA ILE A 52 -16.90 -16.75 -5.62
C ILE A 52 -18.36 -16.36 -5.34
N GLN A 53 -19.23 -17.37 -5.22
CA GLN A 53 -20.67 -17.15 -4.99
C GLN A 53 -21.04 -17.44 -3.53
N THR A 54 -20.75 -16.48 -2.66
CA THR A 54 -21.09 -16.54 -1.23
C THR A 54 -22.15 -15.53 -0.90
N ARG A 55 -23.14 -15.90 -0.08
CA ARG A 55 -24.19 -15.00 0.42
C ARG A 55 -23.86 -14.55 1.83
N PHE A 56 -23.76 -13.24 2.01
CA PHE A 56 -23.51 -12.66 3.33
C PHE A 56 -24.81 -12.27 4.01
N HIS A 57 -24.93 -12.60 5.28
CA HIS A 57 -25.96 -12.17 6.21
C HIS A 57 -25.31 -11.55 7.42
N TYR A 58 -26.04 -10.79 8.23
CA TYR A 58 -25.56 -10.32 9.51
C TYR A 58 -26.60 -10.48 10.59
N LEU A 59 -26.15 -10.69 11.81
CA LEU A 59 -26.98 -10.80 13.01
C LEU A 59 -26.46 -9.84 14.08
N VAL A 60 -27.33 -8.95 14.55
CA VAL A 60 -26.99 -8.01 15.62
C VAL A 60 -27.25 -8.69 16.96
N VAL A 61 -26.23 -8.72 17.83
CA VAL A 61 -26.30 -9.28 19.17
C VAL A 61 -25.88 -8.23 20.20
N ASN A 62 -26.32 -8.41 21.45
CA ASN A 62 -25.80 -7.63 22.55
C ASN A 62 -24.47 -8.23 23.01
N LYS A 63 -23.36 -7.66 22.59
CA LYS A 63 -22.00 -8.13 22.88
C LYS A 63 -21.64 -8.22 24.37
N ASN A 64 -22.42 -7.56 25.25
CA ASN A 64 -22.23 -7.58 26.69
C ASN A 64 -23.15 -8.61 27.39
N ASN A 65 -23.90 -9.40 26.63
CA ASN A 65 -24.83 -10.39 27.16
C ASN A 65 -24.51 -11.79 26.60
N LEU A 66 -23.78 -12.59 27.39
CA LEU A 66 -23.39 -13.95 27.01
C LEU A 66 -24.60 -14.81 26.61
N GLN A 67 -25.73 -14.72 27.35
CA GLN A 67 -26.90 -15.52 27.06
C GLN A 67 -27.56 -15.17 25.74
N ASP A 68 -27.57 -13.88 25.37
CA ASP A 68 -28.09 -13.40 24.09
C ASP A 68 -27.24 -13.96 22.92
N ILE A 69 -25.90 -13.89 23.06
CA ILE A 69 -24.98 -14.44 22.06
C ILE A 69 -25.16 -15.94 21.93
N VAL A 70 -25.17 -16.70 23.04
CA VAL A 70 -25.36 -18.16 23.02
C VAL A 70 -26.69 -18.56 22.40
N THR A 71 -27.77 -17.83 22.69
CA THR A 71 -29.09 -18.10 22.10
C THR A 71 -29.06 -17.86 20.60
N SER A 72 -28.48 -16.76 20.18
CA SER A 72 -28.35 -16.39 18.76
C SER A 72 -27.51 -17.41 17.98
N LEU A 73 -26.36 -17.80 18.50
CA LEU A 73 -25.50 -18.82 17.89
C LEU A 73 -26.20 -20.20 17.83
N SER A 74 -26.90 -20.60 18.91
CA SER A 74 -27.66 -21.85 18.93
C SER A 74 -28.72 -21.86 17.85
N HIS A 75 -29.45 -20.75 17.69
CA HIS A 75 -30.48 -20.62 16.65
C HIS A 75 -29.90 -20.76 15.23
N ILE A 76 -28.69 -20.22 14.99
CA ILE A 76 -28.00 -20.38 13.70
C ILE A 76 -27.70 -21.85 13.45
N VAL A 77 -27.09 -22.53 14.42
CA VAL A 77 -26.71 -23.95 14.31
C VAL A 77 -27.94 -24.85 14.08
N GLU A 78 -29.06 -24.54 14.69
CA GLU A 78 -30.32 -25.29 14.53
C GLU A 78 -30.99 -25.12 13.16
N ASN A 79 -30.70 -24.01 12.47
CA ASN A 79 -31.35 -23.65 11.19
C ASN A 79 -30.42 -23.75 9.98
N HIS A 80 -29.15 -24.06 10.17
CA HIS A 80 -28.18 -24.19 9.08
C HIS A 80 -27.39 -25.50 9.20
N GLU A 81 -27.05 -26.10 8.07
CA GLU A 81 -26.23 -27.30 8.00
C GLU A 81 -24.75 -26.96 7.83
N ASN A 82 -23.88 -27.85 8.29
CA ASN A 82 -22.42 -27.76 8.13
C ASN A 82 -21.89 -26.41 8.64
N CYS A 83 -22.25 -26.03 9.85
CA CYS A 83 -21.80 -24.79 10.49
C CYS A 83 -20.33 -24.87 10.90
N VAL A 84 -19.57 -23.85 10.54
CA VAL A 84 -18.15 -23.68 10.91
C VAL A 84 -18.00 -22.32 11.59
N PHE A 85 -17.46 -22.28 12.79
CA PHE A 85 -17.09 -21.05 13.48
C PHE A 85 -15.68 -20.61 13.07
N ASP A 86 -15.54 -19.39 12.56
CA ASP A 86 -14.24 -18.76 12.36
C ASP A 86 -13.87 -17.91 13.57
N LEU A 87 -12.80 -18.31 14.26
CA LEU A 87 -12.27 -17.63 15.45
C LEU A 87 -11.09 -16.70 15.10
N THR A 88 -11.00 -16.25 13.85
CA THR A 88 -9.94 -15.34 13.40
C THR A 88 -10.10 -13.95 14.02
N GLY A 89 -11.33 -13.45 14.09
CA GLY A 89 -11.73 -12.21 14.76
C GLY A 89 -12.68 -12.48 15.93
N GLY A 90 -13.23 -11.39 16.47
CA GLY A 90 -14.30 -11.43 17.49
C GLY A 90 -13.87 -10.97 18.88
N GLU A 91 -14.86 -10.48 19.63
CA GLU A 91 -14.69 -10.05 21.02
C GLU A 91 -14.75 -11.25 21.99
N ASP A 92 -14.19 -11.07 23.18
CA ASP A 92 -14.00 -12.14 24.18
C ASP A 92 -15.29 -12.93 24.49
N LEU A 93 -16.42 -12.25 24.71
CA LEU A 93 -17.69 -12.93 25.02
C LEU A 93 -18.25 -13.73 23.83
N CYS A 94 -17.98 -13.34 22.61
CA CYS A 94 -18.34 -14.12 21.42
C CYS A 94 -17.57 -15.43 21.38
N LEU A 95 -16.27 -15.39 21.69
CA LEU A 95 -15.42 -16.59 21.75
C LEU A 95 -15.85 -17.53 22.91
N VAL A 96 -16.21 -16.96 24.06
CA VAL A 96 -16.75 -17.76 25.19
C VAL A 96 -18.09 -18.38 24.80
N ALA A 97 -18.98 -17.63 24.15
CA ALA A 97 -20.29 -18.13 23.71
C ALA A 97 -20.12 -19.27 22.68
N THR A 98 -19.16 -19.16 21.78
CA THR A 98 -18.82 -20.22 20.82
C THR A 98 -18.46 -21.51 21.55
N GLY A 99 -17.57 -21.46 22.55
CA GLY A 99 -17.21 -22.64 23.34
C GLY A 99 -18.42 -23.29 24.00
N VAL A 100 -19.39 -22.50 24.53
CA VAL A 100 -20.64 -23.01 25.11
C VAL A 100 -21.50 -23.72 24.07
N VAL A 101 -21.63 -23.12 22.87
CA VAL A 101 -22.42 -23.68 21.76
C VAL A 101 -21.76 -24.94 21.20
N MET A 102 -20.46 -24.96 21.01
CA MET A 102 -19.71 -26.14 20.59
C MET A 102 -19.87 -27.32 21.54
N GLN A 103 -19.85 -27.06 22.84
CA GLN A 103 -20.12 -28.11 23.85
C GLN A 103 -21.55 -28.63 23.73
N ARG A 104 -22.54 -27.76 23.46
CA ARG A 104 -23.97 -28.13 23.35
C ARG A 104 -24.25 -28.93 22.08
N TYR A 105 -23.61 -28.59 20.97
CA TYR A 105 -23.81 -29.19 19.64
C TYR A 105 -22.59 -30.03 19.23
N GLN A 106 -21.98 -30.72 20.15
CA GLN A 106 -20.75 -31.52 19.94
C GLN A 106 -20.91 -32.47 18.74
N GLY A 107 -19.93 -32.40 17.80
CA GLY A 107 -19.91 -33.20 16.58
C GLY A 107 -20.81 -32.68 15.44
N GLN A 108 -21.58 -31.59 15.66
CA GLN A 108 -22.44 -30.98 14.63
C GLN A 108 -21.84 -29.69 14.05
N VAL A 109 -20.88 -29.10 14.76
CA VAL A 109 -20.21 -27.84 14.38
C VAL A 109 -18.71 -28.06 14.36
N GLN A 110 -18.04 -27.30 13.49
CA GLN A 110 -16.58 -27.25 13.39
C GLN A 110 -16.11 -25.86 13.77
N CYS A 111 -14.80 -25.75 14.05
CA CYS A 111 -14.21 -24.48 14.45
C CYS A 111 -12.80 -24.37 13.89
N HIS A 112 -12.49 -23.27 13.24
CA HIS A 112 -11.16 -22.98 12.77
C HIS A 112 -10.71 -21.55 13.14
N ARG A 113 -9.41 -21.31 12.98
CA ARG A 113 -8.81 -19.99 13.13
C ARG A 113 -7.74 -19.77 12.07
N PHE A 114 -7.81 -18.68 11.37
CA PHE A 114 -6.75 -18.25 10.47
C PHE A 114 -5.74 -17.35 11.19
N ASN A 115 -4.47 -17.66 11.07
CA ASN A 115 -3.40 -16.82 11.58
C ASN A 115 -2.84 -15.96 10.43
N LEU A 116 -3.22 -14.67 10.39
CA LEU A 116 -2.80 -13.74 9.36
C LEU A 116 -1.28 -13.48 9.35
N GLN A 117 -0.57 -13.75 10.45
CA GLN A 117 0.87 -13.51 10.50
C GLN A 117 1.67 -14.56 9.74
N ASN A 118 1.27 -15.82 9.80
CA ASN A 118 1.97 -16.94 9.17
C ASN A 118 1.19 -17.58 8.01
N GLY A 119 -0.03 -17.11 7.72
CA GLY A 119 -0.86 -17.61 6.63
C GLY A 119 -1.36 -19.05 6.83
N VAL A 120 -1.54 -19.48 8.08
CA VAL A 120 -1.90 -20.84 8.43
C VAL A 120 -3.29 -20.89 9.06
N VAL A 121 -4.09 -21.87 8.67
CA VAL A 121 -5.36 -22.20 9.32
C VAL A 121 -5.12 -23.30 10.35
N TYR A 122 -5.61 -23.09 11.56
CA TYR A 122 -5.66 -24.09 12.61
C TYR A 122 -7.08 -24.65 12.69
N ASP A 123 -7.18 -25.97 12.59
CA ASP A 123 -8.39 -26.70 12.96
C ASP A 123 -8.41 -26.79 14.49
N CYS A 124 -9.35 -26.08 15.10
CA CYS A 124 -9.44 -25.98 16.56
C CYS A 124 -10.17 -27.18 17.18
N ASP A 125 -10.84 -28.01 16.39
CA ASP A 125 -11.57 -29.20 16.86
C ASP A 125 -10.70 -30.45 16.92
N ALA A 126 -9.61 -30.49 16.15
CA ALA A 126 -8.77 -31.66 15.94
C ALA A 126 -7.36 -31.50 16.54
N ASP A 127 -7.24 -31.42 17.86
CA ASP A 127 -5.95 -31.37 18.58
C ASP A 127 -4.95 -30.32 18.04
N GLY A 128 -5.44 -29.20 17.51
CA GLY A 128 -4.63 -28.12 16.99
C GLY A 128 -3.91 -28.45 15.66
N GLN A 129 -4.45 -29.34 14.88
CA GLN A 129 -3.89 -29.68 13.57
C GLN A 129 -3.84 -28.45 12.65
N ILE A 130 -2.70 -28.28 11.98
CA ILE A 130 -2.50 -27.24 11.01
C ILE A 130 -3.06 -27.70 9.68
N CYS A 131 -4.17 -27.09 9.24
CA CYS A 131 -4.63 -27.23 7.87
C CYS A 131 -3.77 -26.36 6.96
N ARG A 132 -2.89 -26.98 6.17
CA ARG A 132 -2.13 -26.26 5.14
C ARG A 132 -3.04 -26.01 3.94
N LEU A 133 -3.73 -24.89 3.94
CA LEU A 133 -4.41 -24.40 2.76
C LEU A 133 -3.41 -23.77 1.78
N LYS A 134 -3.83 -23.61 0.54
CA LYS A 134 -3.08 -22.84 -0.45
C LYS A 134 -2.82 -21.43 0.13
N PRO A 135 -1.60 -20.89 -0.01
CA PRO A 135 -1.33 -19.53 0.45
C PRO A 135 -2.37 -18.55 -0.12
N MET A 136 -2.97 -17.78 0.75
CA MET A 136 -3.90 -16.72 0.35
C MET A 136 -3.11 -15.45 0.02
N GLU A 137 -3.39 -14.90 -1.14
CA GLU A 137 -2.84 -13.64 -1.61
C GLU A 137 -3.98 -12.70 -1.99
N ILE A 138 -3.85 -11.43 -1.60
CA ILE A 138 -4.73 -10.36 -2.05
C ILE A 138 -3.90 -9.26 -2.73
N SER A 139 -4.48 -8.55 -3.67
CA SER A 139 -3.84 -7.41 -4.33
C SER A 139 -3.91 -6.15 -3.47
N VAL A 140 -3.20 -5.10 -3.87
CA VAL A 140 -3.27 -3.78 -3.24
C VAL A 140 -4.69 -3.23 -3.34
N GLU A 141 -5.33 -3.33 -4.52
CA GLU A 141 -6.70 -2.89 -4.75
C GLU A 141 -7.68 -3.63 -3.85
N GLU A 142 -7.55 -4.97 -3.76
CA GLU A 142 -8.40 -5.78 -2.89
C GLU A 142 -8.24 -5.43 -1.43
N ASN A 143 -6.99 -5.15 -0.99
CA ASN A 143 -6.74 -4.71 0.38
C ASN A 143 -7.43 -3.36 0.65
N ILE A 144 -7.26 -2.38 -0.22
CA ILE A 144 -7.90 -1.06 -0.09
C ILE A 144 -9.43 -1.21 -0.07
N LEU A 145 -9.98 -2.04 -0.98
CA LEU A 145 -11.41 -2.33 -1.05
C LEU A 145 -11.94 -2.95 0.25
N ILE A 146 -11.27 -3.97 0.81
CA ILE A 146 -11.67 -4.64 2.06
C ILE A 146 -11.87 -3.63 3.19
N TYR A 147 -11.05 -2.58 3.24
CA TYR A 147 -11.15 -1.52 4.23
C TYR A 147 -12.07 -0.36 3.81
N GLY A 148 -12.81 -0.51 2.69
CA GLY A 148 -13.83 0.43 2.24
C GLY A 148 -13.29 1.67 1.52
N GLY A 149 -12.09 1.58 0.94
CA GLY A 149 -11.53 2.57 0.02
C GLY A 149 -11.56 2.09 -1.42
N GLU A 150 -11.20 2.98 -2.34
CA GLU A 150 -11.05 2.70 -3.77
C GLU A 150 -9.70 3.24 -4.25
N VAL A 151 -8.98 2.47 -5.06
CA VAL A 151 -7.81 2.97 -5.79
C VAL A 151 -8.28 3.80 -6.97
N VAL A 152 -7.85 5.06 -7.04
CA VAL A 152 -8.23 5.97 -8.12
C VAL A 152 -7.30 5.76 -9.31
N GLU A 153 -7.81 5.20 -10.40
CA GLU A 153 -7.05 4.94 -11.63
C GLU A 153 -7.47 5.88 -12.78
N ASP A 154 -8.59 6.60 -12.64
CA ASP A 154 -9.13 7.48 -13.67
C ASP A 154 -8.40 8.83 -13.70
N GLU A 155 -7.59 9.05 -14.73
CA GLU A 155 -6.86 10.29 -14.96
C GLU A 155 -7.77 11.53 -15.03
N GLN A 156 -9.01 11.39 -15.49
CA GLN A 156 -9.95 12.50 -15.59
C GLN A 156 -10.39 13.02 -14.21
N LYS A 157 -10.17 12.24 -13.16
CA LYS A 157 -10.43 12.64 -11.76
C LYS A 157 -9.33 13.53 -11.16
N GLY A 158 -8.27 13.83 -11.90
CA GLY A 158 -7.14 14.68 -11.48
C GLY A 158 -5.99 13.84 -10.90
N LEU A 159 -5.86 13.73 -9.57
CA LEU A 159 -4.85 12.85 -8.98
C LEU A 159 -5.27 11.39 -9.14
N TYR A 160 -4.41 10.56 -9.72
CA TYR A 160 -4.67 9.15 -10.02
C TYR A 160 -3.43 8.30 -9.89
N THR A 161 -3.62 7.00 -9.67
CA THR A 161 -2.56 5.99 -9.64
C THR A 161 -2.05 5.74 -11.05
N TYR A 162 -0.80 6.11 -11.31
CA TYR A 162 -0.20 5.87 -12.63
C TYR A 162 0.17 4.38 -12.78
N PRO A 163 -0.17 3.73 -13.89
CA PRO A 163 0.07 2.30 -14.12
C PRO A 163 1.53 2.06 -14.55
N TRP A 164 2.47 2.04 -13.60
CA TRP A 164 3.87 1.74 -13.89
C TRP A 164 4.06 0.30 -14.33
N GLU A 165 4.69 0.11 -15.50
CA GLU A 165 5.11 -1.20 -16.00
C GLU A 165 6.62 -1.36 -15.80
N PHE A 166 7.03 -2.30 -14.96
CA PHE A 166 8.43 -2.56 -14.62
C PHE A 166 9.03 -3.61 -15.57
N ASP A 167 9.08 -3.30 -16.87
CA ASP A 167 9.84 -4.10 -17.82
C ASP A 167 11.37 -3.89 -17.65
N GLU A 168 12.16 -4.72 -18.32
CA GLU A 168 13.63 -4.67 -18.20
C GLU A 168 14.23 -3.33 -18.66
N GLU A 169 13.61 -2.66 -19.64
CA GLU A 169 14.08 -1.38 -20.14
C GLU A 169 13.82 -0.28 -19.12
N PHE A 170 12.60 -0.20 -18.59
CA PHE A 170 12.26 0.78 -17.58
C PHE A 170 13.04 0.60 -16.28
N VAL A 171 13.26 -0.65 -15.83
CA VAL A 171 14.10 -0.94 -14.66
C VAL A 171 15.55 -0.46 -14.88
N ARG A 172 16.13 -0.61 -16.09
CA ARG A 172 17.43 -0.03 -16.42
C ARG A 172 17.42 1.50 -16.34
N ASP A 173 16.37 2.14 -16.85
CA ASP A 173 16.22 3.60 -16.81
C ASP A 173 16.11 4.11 -15.36
N VAL A 174 15.31 3.44 -14.53
CA VAL A 174 15.20 3.76 -13.09
C VAL A 174 16.56 3.64 -12.39
N ARG A 175 17.32 2.57 -12.65
CA ARG A 175 18.67 2.39 -12.09
C ARG A 175 19.64 3.48 -12.54
N ALA A 176 19.59 3.89 -13.80
CA ALA A 176 20.41 4.98 -14.33
C ALA A 176 20.07 6.32 -13.65
N MET A 177 18.78 6.65 -13.53
CA MET A 177 18.33 7.83 -12.79
C MET A 177 18.71 7.78 -11.31
N TRP A 178 18.58 6.62 -10.66
CA TRP A 178 18.98 6.44 -9.27
C TRP A 178 20.47 6.63 -9.05
N SER A 179 21.31 6.15 -9.96
CA SER A 179 22.76 6.35 -9.86
C SER A 179 23.16 7.82 -9.84
N LEU A 180 22.44 8.67 -10.61
CA LEU A 180 22.65 10.12 -10.61
C LEU A 180 22.02 10.78 -9.36
N CYS A 181 20.85 10.33 -8.96
CA CYS A 181 20.15 10.83 -7.79
C CYS A 181 20.95 10.64 -6.50
N ARG A 182 21.49 9.44 -6.27
CA ARG A 182 22.18 9.07 -5.03
C ARG A 182 23.49 9.81 -4.77
N GLU A 183 24.11 10.36 -5.80
CA GLU A 183 25.33 11.17 -5.64
C GLU A 183 25.07 12.45 -4.82
N ASN A 184 23.88 13.06 -5.00
CA ASN A 184 23.43 14.21 -4.22
C ASN A 184 21.89 14.31 -4.22
N ALA A 185 21.27 13.55 -3.36
CA ALA A 185 19.82 13.39 -3.32
C ALA A 185 19.04 14.71 -3.09
N ARG A 186 19.61 15.62 -2.28
CA ARG A 186 19.00 16.94 -2.04
C ARG A 186 19.07 17.85 -3.28
N LEU A 187 20.23 17.86 -3.94
CA LEU A 187 20.43 18.63 -5.17
C LEU A 187 19.57 18.07 -6.29
N TRP A 188 19.46 16.75 -6.41
CA TRP A 188 18.60 16.07 -7.36
C TRP A 188 17.15 16.58 -7.30
N ASN A 189 16.53 16.60 -6.11
CA ASN A 189 15.15 17.08 -5.97
C ASN A 189 14.98 18.53 -6.44
N ALA A 190 15.92 19.40 -6.09
CA ALA A 190 15.90 20.78 -6.53
C ALA A 190 16.06 20.93 -8.04
N GLN A 191 16.95 20.13 -8.65
CA GLN A 191 17.18 20.10 -10.09
C GLN A 191 15.98 19.52 -10.85
N ILE A 192 15.37 18.41 -10.36
CA ILE A 192 14.17 17.81 -10.96
C ILE A 192 12.97 18.75 -10.86
N GLY A 193 12.79 19.46 -9.75
CA GLY A 193 11.76 20.49 -9.64
C GLY A 193 11.94 21.60 -10.67
N MET A 194 13.18 22.06 -10.90
CA MET A 194 13.50 23.01 -11.96
C MET A 194 13.26 22.44 -13.36
N PHE A 195 13.67 21.18 -13.58
CA PHE A 195 13.52 20.48 -14.82
C PHE A 195 12.05 20.27 -15.20
N GLY A 196 11.19 19.95 -14.24
CA GLY A 196 9.75 19.87 -14.42
C GLY A 196 9.15 21.19 -14.91
N ILE A 197 9.55 22.33 -14.32
CA ILE A 197 9.10 23.66 -14.74
C ILE A 197 9.53 23.95 -16.17
N ILE A 198 10.76 23.61 -16.53
CA ILE A 198 11.30 23.81 -17.88
C ILE A 198 10.55 22.94 -18.89
N ALA A 199 10.34 21.67 -18.57
CA ALA A 199 9.62 20.73 -19.44
C ALA A 199 8.16 21.14 -19.65
N GLU A 200 7.47 21.57 -18.60
CA GLU A 200 6.08 22.05 -18.67
C GLU A 200 5.91 23.26 -19.61
N ASN A 201 6.90 24.15 -19.64
CA ASN A 201 6.82 25.39 -20.44
C ASN A 201 7.48 25.24 -21.81
N GLY A 202 8.35 24.27 -22.01
CA GLY A 202 9.07 24.04 -23.27
C GLY A 202 8.51 22.94 -24.16
N SER A 203 7.52 22.19 -23.68
CA SER A 203 6.85 21.14 -24.44
C SER A 203 5.39 21.48 -24.71
N PHE A 204 4.86 21.01 -25.84
CA PHE A 204 3.44 21.13 -26.18
C PHE A 204 2.74 19.81 -25.95
N GLY A 205 1.81 19.78 -24.97
CA GLY A 205 1.04 18.58 -24.64
C GLY A 205 1.94 17.39 -24.27
N ASP A 206 1.69 16.23 -24.88
CA ASP A 206 2.45 14.99 -24.64
C ASP A 206 3.81 14.93 -25.37
N SER A 207 4.26 16.03 -25.96
CA SER A 207 5.55 16.06 -26.67
C SER A 207 6.70 15.65 -25.74
N LEU A 208 7.58 14.79 -26.26
CA LEU A 208 8.84 14.44 -25.61
C LEU A 208 9.91 15.50 -25.82
N SER A 209 9.80 16.32 -26.87
CA SER A 209 10.77 17.35 -27.15
C SER A 209 10.48 18.62 -26.35
N VAL A 210 11.53 19.20 -25.81
CA VAL A 210 11.52 20.42 -25.02
C VAL A 210 12.41 21.44 -25.70
N SER A 211 11.92 22.65 -25.82
CA SER A 211 12.71 23.80 -26.31
C SER A 211 12.31 25.05 -25.54
N VAL A 212 13.27 25.69 -24.88
CA VAL A 212 13.03 26.87 -24.06
C VAL A 212 14.05 27.97 -24.32
N VAL A 213 13.58 29.23 -24.25
CA VAL A 213 14.40 30.42 -24.30
C VAL A 213 14.78 30.83 -22.87
N ARG A 214 16.05 31.19 -22.69
CA ARG A 214 16.62 31.54 -21.39
C ARG A 214 15.85 32.64 -20.65
N ASP A 215 15.51 33.71 -21.35
CA ASP A 215 14.85 34.86 -20.77
C ASP A 215 13.40 34.53 -20.35
N GLU A 216 12.72 33.64 -21.08
CA GLU A 216 11.37 33.16 -20.73
C GLU A 216 11.41 32.29 -19.45
N VAL A 217 12.38 31.41 -19.35
CA VAL A 217 12.59 30.60 -18.12
C VAL A 217 12.91 31.50 -16.93
N ALA A 218 13.82 32.48 -17.10
CA ALA A 218 14.17 33.42 -16.05
C ALA A 218 12.95 34.24 -15.57
N ALA A 219 12.14 34.74 -16.49
CA ALA A 219 10.92 35.49 -16.19
C ALA A 219 9.87 34.59 -15.46
N LEU A 220 9.75 33.31 -15.88
CA LEU A 220 8.86 32.33 -15.25
C LEU A 220 9.27 32.04 -13.80
N LEU A 221 10.56 31.78 -13.57
CA LEU A 221 11.09 31.50 -12.23
C LEU A 221 10.92 32.69 -11.30
N ALA A 222 11.18 33.89 -11.78
CA ALA A 222 10.96 35.13 -11.04
C ALA A 222 9.48 35.28 -10.63
N ARG A 223 8.56 35.03 -11.57
CA ARG A 223 7.11 35.08 -11.32
C ARG A 223 6.64 34.05 -10.30
N LYS A 224 7.21 32.82 -10.34
CA LYS A 224 6.90 31.74 -9.37
C LYS A 224 7.69 31.87 -8.05
N ASN A 225 8.56 32.89 -7.92
CA ASN A 225 9.46 33.08 -6.78
C ASN A 225 10.34 31.84 -6.49
N ILE A 226 10.87 31.22 -7.56
CA ILE A 226 11.71 30.03 -7.48
C ILE A 226 13.15 30.40 -7.76
N HIS A 227 14.06 29.95 -6.89
CA HIS A 227 15.49 30.15 -7.08
C HIS A 227 16.01 29.25 -8.21
N PHE A 228 16.84 29.84 -9.08
CA PHE A 228 17.50 29.08 -10.14
C PHE A 228 18.45 28.03 -9.56
N VAL A 229 18.31 26.81 -10.05
CA VAL A 229 19.25 25.69 -9.76
C VAL A 229 19.97 25.34 -11.06
N CYS A 230 21.30 25.17 -10.99
CA CYS A 230 22.11 24.83 -12.15
C CYS A 230 21.83 23.39 -12.59
N ILE A 231 21.36 23.21 -13.83
CA ILE A 231 21.03 21.90 -14.40
C ILE A 231 21.92 21.43 -15.58
N PRO A 232 22.81 22.25 -16.18
CA PRO A 232 23.57 21.82 -17.36
C PRO A 232 24.38 20.56 -17.18
N SER A 233 25.02 20.35 -16.01
CA SER A 233 25.75 19.11 -15.72
C SER A 233 24.81 17.91 -15.67
N LEU A 234 23.66 18.03 -14.99
CA LEU A 234 22.64 17.00 -14.96
C LEU A 234 22.16 16.63 -16.36
N LEU A 235 21.89 17.63 -17.23
CA LEU A 235 21.45 17.36 -18.61
C LEU A 235 22.47 16.54 -19.39
N HIS A 236 23.77 16.87 -19.28
CA HIS A 236 24.81 16.08 -19.94
C HIS A 236 24.92 14.65 -19.36
N ASP A 237 24.70 14.47 -18.07
CA ASP A 237 24.74 13.14 -17.45
C ASP A 237 23.52 12.32 -17.84
N LEU A 238 22.32 12.93 -17.92
CA LEU A 238 21.11 12.29 -18.45
C LEU A 238 21.28 11.88 -19.91
N GLU A 239 21.92 12.71 -20.75
CA GLU A 239 22.21 12.37 -22.14
C GLU A 239 23.18 11.20 -22.26
N LYS A 240 24.28 11.20 -21.48
CA LYS A 240 25.23 10.06 -21.42
C LYS A 240 24.57 8.74 -21.01
N CYS A 241 23.58 8.82 -20.11
CA CYS A 241 22.81 7.65 -19.69
C CYS A 241 21.70 7.25 -20.69
N GLY A 242 21.52 8.02 -21.79
CA GLY A 242 20.48 7.74 -22.79
C GLY A 242 19.06 8.00 -22.30
N LEU A 243 18.87 8.85 -21.30
CA LEU A 243 17.58 9.24 -20.74
C LEU A 243 16.97 10.45 -21.47
N ILE A 244 17.84 11.27 -22.08
CA ILE A 244 17.46 12.33 -23.01
C ILE A 244 18.39 12.26 -24.23
N TYR A 245 17.96 12.89 -25.34
CA TYR A 245 18.66 12.94 -26.63
C TYR A 245 18.67 14.35 -27.19
N ASP A 246 19.52 14.59 -28.20
CA ASP A 246 19.59 15.81 -28.97
C ASP A 246 19.78 17.08 -28.11
N LEU A 247 20.57 16.96 -27.04
CA LEU A 247 20.83 18.05 -26.12
C LEU A 247 21.58 19.18 -26.81
N THR A 248 20.99 20.36 -26.81
CA THR A 248 21.66 21.58 -27.25
C THR A 248 21.51 22.66 -26.18
N ILE A 249 22.62 23.23 -25.72
CA ILE A 249 22.65 24.32 -24.75
C ILE A 249 23.41 25.49 -25.39
N THR A 250 22.74 26.64 -25.49
CA THR A 250 23.33 27.89 -26.04
C THR A 250 23.20 29.01 -25.00
N GLY A 251 23.76 30.18 -25.34
CA GLY A 251 23.54 31.38 -24.54
C GLY A 251 22.08 31.87 -24.55
N GLU A 252 21.30 31.48 -25.55
CA GLU A 252 19.91 31.93 -25.78
C GLU A 252 18.88 30.94 -25.18
N GLY A 253 19.25 29.68 -25.02
CA GLY A 253 18.29 28.66 -24.51
C GLY A 253 18.84 27.23 -24.52
N MET A 254 17.93 26.29 -24.37
CA MET A 254 18.23 24.86 -24.43
C MET A 254 17.13 24.07 -25.12
N SER A 255 17.51 22.95 -25.74
CA SER A 255 16.57 21.95 -26.26
C SER A 255 17.08 20.54 -26.04
N PHE A 256 16.17 19.60 -25.88
CA PHE A 256 16.44 18.17 -25.75
C PHE A 256 15.15 17.38 -25.99
N THR A 257 15.28 16.06 -26.11
CA THR A 257 14.14 15.13 -26.24
C THR A 257 14.22 14.05 -25.17
N PHE A 258 13.16 13.84 -24.41
CA PHE A 258 13.08 12.72 -23.46
C PHE A 258 13.06 11.38 -24.20
N LYS A 259 13.64 10.34 -23.63
CA LYS A 259 13.64 8.98 -24.18
C LYS A 259 12.22 8.45 -24.43
N ASN A 260 11.33 8.59 -23.46
CA ASN A 260 9.93 8.16 -23.50
C ASN A 260 9.10 8.87 -22.42
N GLN A 261 7.78 8.58 -22.35
CA GLN A 261 6.87 9.21 -21.39
C GLN A 261 7.20 8.84 -19.94
N ASN A 262 7.61 7.60 -19.67
CA ASN A 262 7.97 7.17 -18.32
C ASN A 262 9.19 7.94 -17.80
N VAL A 263 10.22 8.09 -18.62
CA VAL A 263 11.42 8.88 -18.28
C VAL A 263 11.04 10.36 -18.09
N LYS A 264 10.20 10.93 -18.98
CA LYS A 264 9.70 12.30 -18.82
C LYS A 264 9.03 12.48 -17.45
N ARG A 265 8.12 11.56 -17.08
CA ARG A 265 7.41 11.60 -15.80
C ARG A 265 8.37 11.53 -14.62
N CYS A 266 9.31 10.59 -14.63
CA CYS A 266 10.33 10.45 -13.57
C CYS A 266 11.19 11.70 -13.39
N LEU A 267 11.53 12.37 -14.48
CA LEU A 267 12.40 13.55 -14.49
C LEU A 267 11.65 14.87 -14.30
N THR A 268 10.33 14.86 -14.18
CA THR A 268 9.52 16.05 -13.95
C THR A 268 8.81 16.08 -12.61
N VAL A 269 8.84 14.95 -11.87
CA VAL A 269 8.23 14.82 -10.53
C VAL A 269 9.33 14.48 -9.51
N ALA A 270 9.59 15.41 -8.59
CA ALA A 270 10.58 15.20 -7.54
C ALA A 270 10.16 14.06 -6.59
N GLY A 271 11.13 13.20 -6.18
CA GLY A 271 10.88 12.06 -5.30
C GLY A 271 10.62 10.74 -6.02
N GLN A 272 10.04 10.78 -7.21
CA GLN A 272 9.56 9.60 -7.96
C GLN A 272 10.64 8.52 -8.17
N VAL A 273 11.89 8.92 -8.42
CA VAL A 273 12.98 7.97 -8.69
C VAL A 273 13.30 7.08 -7.48
N LEU A 274 13.25 7.61 -6.25
CA LEU A 274 13.46 6.82 -5.05
C LEU A 274 12.35 5.78 -4.87
N GLU A 275 11.09 6.19 -5.06
CA GLU A 275 9.94 5.30 -4.97
C GLU A 275 10.04 4.14 -5.97
N LEU A 276 10.32 4.46 -7.24
CA LEU A 276 10.46 3.47 -8.30
C LEU A 276 11.66 2.54 -8.07
N MET A 277 12.78 3.06 -7.54
CA MET A 277 13.92 2.23 -7.21
C MET A 277 13.59 1.22 -6.11
N ILE A 278 12.97 1.65 -5.02
CA ILE A 278 12.54 0.75 -3.93
C ILE A 278 11.54 -0.29 -4.45
N ALA A 279 10.53 0.14 -5.20
CA ALA A 279 9.51 -0.76 -5.74
C ALA A 279 10.09 -1.79 -6.72
N SER A 280 10.98 -1.37 -7.63
CA SER A 280 11.64 -2.29 -8.58
C SER A 280 12.44 -3.37 -7.86
N ARG A 281 13.14 -3.01 -6.77
CA ARG A 281 13.86 -3.98 -5.94
C ARG A 281 12.88 -4.94 -5.24
N MET A 282 11.79 -4.43 -4.66
CA MET A 282 10.78 -5.27 -3.99
C MET A 282 10.14 -6.28 -4.94
N LEU A 283 9.86 -5.89 -6.19
CA LEU A 283 9.31 -6.77 -7.23
C LEU A 283 10.25 -7.96 -7.58
N ASP A 284 11.56 -7.76 -7.44
CA ASP A 284 12.56 -8.79 -7.76
C ASP A 284 12.90 -9.70 -6.57
N LEU A 285 12.54 -9.31 -5.35
CA LEU A 285 12.89 -10.07 -4.16
C LEU A 285 12.19 -11.44 -4.11
N THR A 286 13.01 -12.48 -3.91
CA THR A 286 12.54 -13.85 -3.70
C THR A 286 13.00 -14.40 -2.36
N ASP A 287 12.26 -15.35 -1.82
CA ASP A 287 12.64 -16.11 -0.63
C ASP A 287 13.70 -17.18 -0.94
N ALA A 288 14.11 -17.95 0.06
CA ALA A 288 15.09 -19.03 -0.10
C ALA A 288 14.61 -20.18 -1.03
N LYS A 289 13.33 -20.22 -1.36
CA LYS A 289 12.73 -21.18 -2.29
C LYS A 289 12.53 -20.61 -3.71
N GLY A 290 12.95 -19.37 -3.94
CA GLY A 290 12.75 -18.67 -5.21
C GLY A 290 11.34 -18.12 -5.42
N GLN A 291 10.48 -18.11 -4.39
CA GLN A 291 9.15 -17.53 -4.47
C GLN A 291 9.21 -16.02 -4.20
N LYS A 292 8.39 -15.23 -4.91
CA LYS A 292 8.31 -13.79 -4.66
C LYS A 292 7.93 -13.51 -3.22
N ILE A 293 8.62 -12.56 -2.57
CA ILE A 293 8.33 -12.15 -1.20
C ILE A 293 7.07 -11.28 -1.16
N TYR A 294 6.91 -10.43 -2.16
CA TYR A 294 5.74 -9.57 -2.34
C TYR A 294 4.94 -10.06 -3.54
N ASN A 295 3.67 -10.33 -3.34
CA ASN A 295 2.77 -10.78 -4.42
C ASN A 295 2.20 -9.63 -5.24
N ASP A 296 2.18 -8.42 -4.69
CA ASP A 296 1.80 -7.19 -5.39
C ASP A 296 2.59 -5.99 -4.84
N VAL A 297 3.03 -5.08 -5.72
CA VAL A 297 3.75 -3.84 -5.38
C VAL A 297 3.26 -2.74 -6.31
N ARG A 298 2.72 -1.66 -5.74
CA ARG A 298 2.21 -0.50 -6.47
C ARG A 298 2.88 0.79 -5.99
N VAL A 299 3.12 1.72 -6.91
CA VAL A 299 3.79 3.00 -6.67
C VAL A 299 2.84 4.14 -6.94
N GLY A 300 2.88 5.19 -6.10
CA GLY A 300 2.02 6.37 -6.23
C GLY A 300 0.54 6.01 -6.13
N VAL A 301 0.17 5.19 -5.14
CA VAL A 301 -1.20 4.68 -5.00
C VAL A 301 -2.11 5.79 -4.48
N VAL A 302 -3.00 6.24 -5.31
CA VAL A 302 -4.01 7.25 -4.95
C VAL A 302 -5.26 6.55 -4.47
N VAL A 303 -5.68 6.85 -3.24
CA VAL A 303 -6.80 6.19 -2.57
C VAL A 303 -7.88 7.20 -2.21
N ASP A 304 -9.12 6.88 -2.60
CA ASP A 304 -10.33 7.50 -2.06
C ASP A 304 -10.77 6.73 -0.81
N TRP A 305 -10.75 7.41 0.34
CA TRP A 305 -11.05 6.78 1.65
C TRP A 305 -12.53 6.49 1.84
N ASP A 306 -13.37 7.27 1.20
CA ASP A 306 -14.80 7.35 1.44
C ASP A 306 -15.62 6.88 0.24
N ALA A 307 -15.01 6.11 -0.67
CA ALA A 307 -15.63 5.68 -1.93
C ALA A 307 -17.00 4.99 -1.76
N PHE A 308 -17.22 4.32 -0.61
CA PHE A 308 -18.46 3.63 -0.27
C PHE A 308 -19.29 4.35 0.79
N ASP A 309 -19.02 5.62 1.08
CA ASP A 309 -19.82 6.44 1.99
C ASP A 309 -20.72 7.40 1.21
N GLU A 310 -21.95 6.95 0.94
CA GLU A 310 -22.97 7.72 0.21
C GLU A 310 -23.37 9.03 0.93
N ASP A 311 -23.15 9.10 2.24
CA ASP A 311 -23.48 10.25 3.07
C ASP A 311 -22.40 11.36 3.02
N ASN A 312 -21.22 11.08 2.44
CA ASN A 312 -20.08 12.00 2.45
C ASN A 312 -19.93 12.75 1.13
N ALA A 313 -20.23 14.06 1.15
CA ALA A 313 -20.10 14.93 -0.02
C ALA A 313 -18.65 15.35 -0.31
N VAL A 314 -17.72 15.11 0.62
CA VAL A 314 -16.29 15.49 0.52
C VAL A 314 -15.46 14.21 0.44
N ARG A 315 -14.77 14.04 -0.69
CA ARG A 315 -13.85 12.91 -0.89
C ARG A 315 -12.52 13.17 -0.19
N THR A 316 -12.06 12.21 0.60
CA THR A 316 -10.73 12.22 1.19
C THR A 316 -9.78 11.42 0.31
N ILE A 317 -8.99 12.12 -0.48
CA ILE A 317 -8.01 11.50 -1.40
C ILE A 317 -6.61 11.67 -0.84
N ASN A 318 -5.86 10.58 -0.76
CA ASN A 318 -4.45 10.57 -0.39
C ASN A 318 -3.63 9.76 -1.40
N GLU A 319 -2.41 10.21 -1.62
CA GLU A 319 -1.37 9.44 -2.32
C GLU A 319 -0.48 8.74 -1.31
N ILE A 320 -0.12 7.50 -1.63
CA ILE A 320 0.79 6.65 -0.83
C ILE A 320 1.94 6.28 -1.74
N ASP A 321 3.16 6.61 -1.33
CA ASP A 321 4.35 6.48 -2.18
C ASP A 321 4.52 5.03 -2.68
N ILE A 322 4.44 4.01 -1.79
CA ILE A 322 4.42 2.59 -2.19
C ILE A 322 3.48 1.80 -1.27
N VAL A 323 2.67 0.94 -1.87
CA VAL A 323 1.93 -0.11 -1.15
C VAL A 323 2.34 -1.46 -1.71
N ALA A 324 2.67 -2.41 -0.84
CA ALA A 324 2.98 -3.77 -1.26
C ALA A 324 2.27 -4.79 -0.38
N MET A 325 1.99 -5.96 -0.96
CA MET A 325 1.33 -7.07 -0.28
C MET A 325 2.27 -8.25 -0.11
N ARG A 326 2.25 -8.84 1.09
CA ARG A 326 2.83 -10.16 1.34
C ARG A 326 1.73 -11.09 1.85
N GLY A 327 1.19 -11.91 0.96
CA GLY A 327 -0.02 -12.68 1.22
C GLY A 327 -1.21 -11.75 1.43
N VAL A 328 -1.71 -11.70 2.64
CA VAL A 328 -2.85 -10.85 3.05
C VAL A 328 -2.42 -9.63 3.90
N ARG A 329 -1.13 -9.37 4.01
CA ARG A 329 -0.59 -8.34 4.90
C ARG A 329 -0.02 -7.17 4.10
N PRO A 330 -0.54 -5.96 4.27
CA PRO A 330 -0.04 -4.77 3.60
C PRO A 330 1.21 -4.22 4.29
N ILE A 331 2.08 -3.63 3.48
CA ILE A 331 3.15 -2.74 3.90
C ILE A 331 2.97 -1.40 3.21
N PHE A 332 2.95 -0.34 3.97
CA PHE A 332 2.85 1.03 3.50
C PHE A 332 4.22 1.69 3.66
N ILE A 333 4.74 2.23 2.59
CA ILE A 333 6.07 2.83 2.56
C ILE A 333 5.94 4.28 2.13
N SER A 334 6.55 5.17 2.90
CA SER A 334 6.77 6.56 2.50
C SER A 334 8.24 6.76 2.16
N CYS A 335 8.53 7.39 1.02
CA CYS A 335 9.86 7.65 0.50
C CYS A 335 10.18 9.13 0.57
N LYS A 336 11.25 9.50 1.24
CA LYS A 336 11.64 10.92 1.41
C LYS A 336 13.10 11.13 1.00
N ASN A 337 13.25 11.87 -0.07
CA ASN A 337 14.55 12.21 -0.61
C ASN A 337 15.05 13.54 -0.02
N GLY A 338 15.92 13.46 0.99
CA GLY A 338 16.43 14.61 1.73
C GLY A 338 15.52 15.05 2.90
N ASN A 339 15.29 16.35 3.03
CA ASN A 339 14.51 16.92 4.15
C ASN A 339 13.03 16.54 4.11
N PHE A 340 12.49 16.14 5.24
CA PHE A 340 11.04 15.93 5.42
C PHE A 340 10.56 16.44 6.78
N ASP A 341 9.24 16.54 6.93
CA ASP A 341 8.56 17.01 8.13
C ASP A 341 8.03 15.79 8.95
N ALA A 342 7.93 15.96 10.26
CA ALA A 342 7.29 15.00 11.14
C ALA A 342 5.82 14.71 10.76
N ASN A 343 5.15 15.61 10.05
CA ASN A 343 3.80 15.38 9.53
C ASN A 343 3.71 14.15 8.60
N GLU A 344 4.79 13.80 7.91
CA GLU A 344 4.83 12.62 7.04
C GLU A 344 4.67 11.32 7.84
N THR A 345 5.20 11.28 9.07
CA THR A 345 5.03 10.11 9.95
C THR A 345 3.57 9.95 10.40
N TYR A 346 2.87 11.06 10.65
CA TYR A 346 1.43 11.03 11.00
C TYR A 346 0.57 10.60 9.82
N LYS A 347 0.86 11.08 8.61
CA LYS A 347 0.15 10.66 7.38
C LYS A 347 0.32 9.16 7.15
N LEU A 348 1.55 8.66 7.19
CA LEU A 348 1.85 7.24 7.03
C LEU A 348 1.13 6.39 8.08
N ASN A 349 1.12 6.85 9.35
CA ASN A 349 0.41 6.16 10.42
C ASN A 349 -1.10 6.12 10.15
N ALA A 350 -1.72 7.25 9.82
CA ALA A 350 -3.16 7.33 9.57
C ALA A 350 -3.61 6.41 8.42
N VAL A 351 -2.88 6.43 7.30
CA VAL A 351 -3.15 5.57 6.15
C VAL A 351 -3.02 4.08 6.52
N SER A 352 -1.94 3.73 7.22
CA SER A 352 -1.67 2.34 7.60
C SER A 352 -2.71 1.79 8.59
N GLU A 353 -3.13 2.59 9.56
CA GLU A 353 -4.20 2.23 10.50
C GLU A 353 -5.54 2.07 9.76
N ARG A 354 -5.81 2.93 8.77
CA ARG A 354 -7.05 2.88 7.98
C ARG A 354 -7.14 1.65 7.09
N PHE A 355 -6.04 1.30 6.39
CA PHE A 355 -6.04 0.27 5.34
C PHE A 355 -5.26 -1.00 5.68
N GLY A 356 -4.93 -1.22 6.95
CA GLY A 356 -4.24 -2.43 7.37
C GLY A 356 -4.34 -2.72 8.85
N ALA A 357 -4.84 -1.76 9.65
CA ALA A 357 -5.04 -1.89 11.10
C ALA A 357 -3.80 -2.51 11.79
N LYS A 358 -4.01 -3.47 12.69
CA LYS A 358 -2.93 -4.16 13.43
C LYS A 358 -2.01 -5.04 12.56
N TYR A 359 -2.35 -5.27 11.29
CA TYR A 359 -1.59 -6.11 10.36
C TYR A 359 -0.69 -5.34 9.42
N ALA A 360 -0.89 -4.04 9.30
CA ALA A 360 -0.06 -3.17 8.48
C ALA A 360 1.37 -3.10 9.00
N LYS A 361 2.35 -3.16 8.08
CA LYS A 361 3.69 -2.66 8.35
C LYS A 361 3.83 -1.24 7.82
N LYS A 362 4.54 -0.41 8.58
CA LYS A 362 4.80 1.00 8.28
C LYS A 362 6.30 1.18 8.10
N VAL A 363 6.71 1.72 6.96
CA VAL A 363 8.13 1.94 6.65
C VAL A 363 8.32 3.36 6.13
N LEU A 364 9.30 4.05 6.65
CA LEU A 364 9.82 5.28 6.07
C LEU A 364 11.20 5.02 5.49
N VAL A 365 11.36 5.32 4.21
CA VAL A 365 12.63 5.23 3.49
C VAL A 365 13.16 6.64 3.29
N THR A 366 14.42 6.89 3.64
CA THR A 366 15.01 8.22 3.53
C THR A 366 16.44 8.17 3.05
N THR A 367 16.84 9.26 2.40
CA THR A 367 18.21 9.58 2.06
C THR A 367 18.73 10.70 2.97
N GLU A 368 20.05 10.75 3.22
CA GLU A 368 20.71 11.86 3.89
C GLU A 368 20.14 12.26 5.26
N LEU A 369 19.58 11.31 6.04
CA LEU A 369 18.95 11.63 7.33
C LEU A 369 19.97 12.19 8.32
N ASP A 370 21.18 11.64 8.39
CA ASP A 370 22.24 12.08 9.31
C ASP A 370 22.63 13.56 9.10
N LYS A 371 22.44 14.09 7.89
CA LYS A 371 22.70 15.51 7.61
C LYS A 371 21.71 16.47 8.28
N LEU A 372 20.65 15.95 8.95
CA LEU A 372 19.66 16.77 9.68
C LEU A 372 20.07 17.11 11.11
N GLY A 373 21.18 16.54 11.63
CA GLY A 373 21.65 16.77 13.00
C GLY A 373 20.60 16.42 14.07
N ASP A 374 20.39 17.30 15.04
CA ASP A 374 19.45 17.08 16.18
C ASP A 374 18.03 16.73 15.74
N LYS A 375 17.61 17.20 14.55
CA LYS A 375 16.30 16.86 14.00
C LYS A 375 16.20 15.37 13.64
N ALA A 376 17.29 14.71 13.24
CA ALA A 376 17.31 13.29 12.94
C ALA A 376 16.97 12.43 14.16
N GLU A 377 17.53 12.75 15.34
CA GLU A 377 17.24 12.03 16.59
C GLU A 377 15.76 12.17 17.00
N TYR A 378 15.22 13.39 16.88
CA TYR A 378 13.79 13.61 17.12
C TYR A 378 12.92 12.77 16.19
N LEU A 379 13.25 12.69 14.89
CA LEU A 379 12.49 11.91 13.92
C LEU A 379 12.60 10.40 14.20
N ARG A 380 13.80 9.89 14.55
CA ARG A 380 13.99 8.48 14.95
C ARG A 380 13.12 8.12 16.15
N SER A 381 13.14 8.95 17.21
CA SER A 381 12.31 8.74 18.40
C SER A 381 10.82 8.71 18.05
N ARG A 382 10.36 9.62 17.20
CA ARG A 382 8.96 9.67 16.76
C ARG A 382 8.53 8.44 15.96
N MET A 383 9.40 7.93 15.09
CA MET A 383 9.11 6.73 14.32
C MET A 383 9.05 5.49 15.20
N ASP A 384 9.92 5.40 16.21
CA ASP A 384 9.88 4.30 17.18
C ASP A 384 8.57 4.31 17.97
N ASP A 385 8.16 5.47 18.51
CA ASP A 385 6.86 5.65 19.20
C ASP A 385 5.66 5.17 18.36
N MET A 386 5.70 5.40 17.04
CA MET A 386 4.63 5.03 16.10
C MET A 386 4.81 3.62 15.51
N LYS A 387 5.86 2.90 15.89
CA LYS A 387 6.24 1.60 15.32
C LYS A 387 6.42 1.68 13.80
N ILE A 388 6.99 2.77 13.31
CA ILE A 388 7.37 2.95 11.91
C ILE A 388 8.82 2.49 11.77
N ARG A 389 9.07 1.51 10.91
CA ARG A 389 10.43 1.08 10.60
C ARG A 389 11.10 2.12 9.70
N LEU A 390 12.24 2.61 10.15
CA LEU A 390 13.05 3.54 9.39
C LEU A 390 14.14 2.80 8.61
N LEU A 391 14.24 3.10 7.31
CA LEU A 391 15.36 2.75 6.44
C LEU A 391 16.11 4.04 6.11
N GLU A 392 17.22 4.24 6.78
CA GLU A 392 18.04 5.46 6.69
C GLU A 392 19.06 5.36 5.59
N ASP A 393 19.39 6.51 4.98
CA ASP A 393 20.55 6.71 4.10
C ASP A 393 20.68 5.64 3.00
N VAL A 394 19.54 5.28 2.39
CA VAL A 394 19.50 4.25 1.33
C VAL A 394 20.30 4.62 0.09
N ASP A 395 20.65 5.91 -0.07
CA ASP A 395 21.55 6.43 -1.10
C ASP A 395 23.00 5.92 -0.93
N THR A 396 23.38 5.51 0.27
CA THR A 396 24.72 4.95 0.56
C THR A 396 24.80 3.44 0.39
N MET A 397 23.64 2.74 0.40
CA MET A 397 23.57 1.28 0.34
C MET A 397 23.90 0.76 -1.06
N ASP A 398 24.63 -0.35 -1.13
CA ASP A 398 24.71 -1.12 -2.37
C ASP A 398 23.45 -1.96 -2.59
N ASP A 399 23.33 -2.55 -3.78
CA ASP A 399 22.16 -3.35 -4.17
C ASP A 399 21.90 -4.53 -3.22
N ASN A 400 22.97 -5.22 -2.76
CA ASN A 400 22.85 -6.39 -1.88
C ASN A 400 22.43 -5.97 -0.46
N GLU A 401 22.93 -4.84 0.00
CA GLU A 401 22.57 -4.28 1.30
C GLU A 401 21.11 -3.85 1.31
N LEU A 402 20.67 -3.12 0.29
CA LEU A 402 19.28 -2.69 0.13
C LEU A 402 18.34 -3.92 0.06
N ASP A 403 18.68 -4.94 -0.72
CA ASP A 403 17.89 -6.18 -0.79
C ASP A 403 17.80 -6.88 0.57
N ARG A 404 18.90 -6.94 1.32
CA ARG A 404 18.93 -7.55 2.66
C ARG A 404 18.00 -6.80 3.61
N VAL A 405 18.04 -5.48 3.58
CA VAL A 405 17.18 -4.64 4.41
C VAL A 405 15.71 -4.81 4.03
N LEU A 406 15.38 -4.75 2.74
CA LEU A 406 14.01 -4.95 2.26
C LEU A 406 13.45 -6.36 2.60
N ARG A 407 14.29 -7.42 2.52
CA ARG A 407 13.92 -8.77 2.99
C ARG A 407 13.62 -8.78 4.49
N SER A 408 14.41 -8.04 5.28
CA SER A 408 14.29 -8.00 6.74
C SER A 408 13.03 -7.27 7.24
N LEU A 409 12.32 -6.56 6.37
CA LEU A 409 11.08 -5.86 6.76
C LEU A 409 10.03 -6.79 7.39
N TRP A 410 10.08 -8.09 7.10
CA TRP A 410 9.17 -9.10 7.64
C TRP A 410 9.82 -10.03 8.68
N SER A 411 11.09 -9.86 8.97
CA SER A 411 11.72 -10.54 10.11
C SER A 411 11.29 -9.84 11.39
N ASN A 412 10.94 -10.62 12.40
CA ASN A 412 10.60 -10.09 13.73
C ASN A 412 11.83 -9.56 14.44
#